data_a8c732e7a418156f44ae74891c862e84
#
_entry.id   a8c732e7a418156f44ae74891c862e84
#
_cell.length_a   1.000
_cell.length_b   1.000
_cell.length_c   1.000
_cell.angle_alpha   90.00
_cell.angle_beta   90.00
_cell.angle_gamma   90.00
#
_symmetry.space_group_name_H-M   'P 1'
#
loop_
_entity.id
_entity.type
_entity.pdbx_description
1 polymer ?
#
loop_
_entity_poly.entity_id
_entity_poly.type
_entity_poly.pdbx_seq_one_letter_code
_entity_poly.pdbx_strand_id
1 'polypeptide(L)'
;MRWLWVFCLWGAEVAMAEPLPVRHVQGSMQKTLVVRSETGAVIAQGALQQVAHGTDMSLHLVYTFRDGSVDDESTEFSQRGVFRLVRDRHVQKGSYFFRPIDVSEEMATGIVTIRDKDGRAETIHSQLPEDLANGLLGTLLLNAKEGGPAFRVSYLAPVRKGRLVKLAMTSDGAGDFRMAGMKKTAHIFRVKAELGGITSMVASAAGMRPADTRVWIVEGDSPELVRIQGQMYVGGPLVSIELAGTTFSP
;
A
#
# COMPACT_ATOMS: atom_id res chain seq x y z
N MET A 1 33.33 52.40 -3.76
CA MET A 1 31.97 51.80 -3.75
C MET A 1 32.14 50.30 -3.78
N ARG A 2 31.94 49.61 -2.63
CA ARG A 2 32.06 48.14 -2.52
C ARG A 2 30.63 47.58 -2.48
N TRP A 3 30.24 46.83 -3.49
CA TRP A 3 28.97 46.11 -3.53
C TRP A 3 29.10 44.80 -2.77
N LEU A 4 28.40 44.69 -1.62
CA LEU A 4 28.17 43.43 -0.93
C LEU A 4 27.07 42.65 -1.63
N TRP A 5 27.39 41.48 -2.20
CA TRP A 5 26.43 40.50 -2.66
C TRP A 5 26.00 39.68 -1.43
N VAL A 6 24.75 39.85 -0.99
CA VAL A 6 24.14 38.98 0.00
C VAL A 6 23.60 37.75 -0.75
N PHE A 7 24.28 36.63 -0.59
CA PHE A 7 23.77 35.32 -1.01
C PHE A 7 22.71 34.87 -0.01
N CYS A 8 21.42 34.98 -0.34
CA CYS A 8 20.34 34.26 0.33
C CYS A 8 20.45 32.79 -0.02
N LEU A 9 21.03 31.99 0.86
CA LEU A 9 20.90 30.54 0.86
C LEU A 9 19.44 30.19 1.19
N TRP A 10 18.64 29.92 0.17
CA TRP A 10 17.38 29.20 0.36
C TRP A 10 17.73 27.76 0.69
N GLY A 11 17.71 27.43 1.98
CA GLY A 11 17.70 26.05 2.43
C GLY A 11 16.45 25.40 1.90
N ALA A 12 16.59 24.44 0.99
CA ALA A 12 15.50 23.52 0.67
C ALA A 12 15.22 22.73 1.94
N GLU A 13 14.16 23.08 2.66
CA GLU A 13 13.60 22.22 3.70
C GLU A 13 13.20 20.90 3.01
N VAL A 14 13.96 19.86 3.29
CA VAL A 14 13.55 18.49 3.00
C VAL A 14 12.36 18.25 3.94
N ALA A 15 11.15 18.42 3.43
CA ALA A 15 9.94 18.06 4.15
C ALA A 15 10.04 16.57 4.47
N MET A 16 10.44 16.25 5.70
CA MET A 16 10.34 14.89 6.24
C MET A 16 8.87 14.52 6.20
N ALA A 17 8.54 13.37 5.63
CA ALA A 17 7.17 12.89 5.67
C ALA A 17 6.80 12.66 7.15
N GLU A 18 5.85 13.45 7.65
CA GLU A 18 5.36 13.29 9.01
C GLU A 18 4.53 12.00 9.10
N PRO A 19 4.77 11.16 10.13
CA PRO A 19 3.95 9.97 10.36
C PRO A 19 2.48 10.36 10.51
N LEU A 20 1.59 9.61 9.85
CA LEU A 20 0.15 9.88 9.92
C LEU A 20 -0.37 9.60 11.34
N PRO A 21 -1.07 10.55 11.99
CA PRO A 21 -1.64 10.35 13.32
C PRO A 21 -2.78 9.33 13.29
N VAL A 22 -2.93 8.57 14.37
CA VAL A 22 -4.04 7.64 14.58
C VAL A 22 -5.31 8.44 14.88
N ARG A 23 -6.23 8.50 13.92
CA ARG A 23 -7.56 9.13 14.07
C ARG A 23 -8.61 8.08 14.41
N HIS A 24 -8.50 6.91 13.81
CA HIS A 24 -9.36 5.75 14.02
C HIS A 24 -8.51 4.58 14.48
N VAL A 25 -8.63 4.26 15.76
CA VAL A 25 -7.92 3.11 16.37
C VAL A 25 -8.42 1.84 15.70
N GLN A 26 -7.49 1.04 15.22
CA GLN A 26 -7.80 -0.24 14.58
C GLN A 26 -8.07 -1.31 15.64
N GLY A 27 -9.14 -2.07 15.45
CA GLY A 27 -9.52 -3.20 16.30
C GLY A 27 -9.34 -4.55 15.61
N SER A 28 -9.65 -5.63 16.32
CA SER A 28 -9.68 -6.97 15.72
C SER A 28 -10.85 -7.09 14.74
N MET A 29 -10.59 -7.66 13.55
CA MET A 29 -11.60 -7.88 12.52
C MET A 29 -11.23 -9.05 11.60
N GLN A 30 -12.25 -9.58 10.93
CA GLN A 30 -12.09 -10.51 9.81
C GLN A 30 -12.95 -10.02 8.64
N LYS A 31 -12.41 -10.08 7.41
CA LYS A 31 -13.13 -9.69 6.20
C LYS A 31 -12.88 -10.69 5.08
N THR A 32 -13.90 -10.90 4.27
CA THR A 32 -13.80 -11.66 3.02
C THR A 32 -13.72 -10.67 1.87
N LEU A 33 -12.79 -10.91 0.97
CA LEU A 33 -12.53 -10.08 -0.19
C LEU A 33 -12.71 -10.91 -1.48
N VAL A 34 -13.01 -10.23 -2.56
CA VAL A 34 -13.13 -10.82 -3.89
C VAL A 34 -12.24 -10.04 -4.86
N VAL A 35 -11.40 -10.76 -5.61
CA VAL A 35 -10.59 -10.15 -6.66
C VAL A 35 -11.27 -10.38 -8.00
N ARG A 36 -11.50 -9.29 -8.75
CA ARG A 36 -12.10 -9.32 -10.08
C ARG A 36 -11.13 -8.81 -11.14
N SER A 37 -11.16 -9.44 -12.29
CA SER A 37 -10.49 -8.93 -13.50
C SER A 37 -11.20 -7.66 -14.03
N GLU A 38 -10.61 -7.01 -15.02
CA GLU A 38 -11.22 -5.87 -15.73
C GLU A 38 -12.57 -6.21 -16.37
N THR A 39 -12.79 -7.48 -16.73
CA THR A 39 -14.09 -7.96 -17.28
C THR A 39 -15.11 -8.28 -16.18
N GLY A 40 -14.80 -8.07 -14.91
CA GLY A 40 -15.65 -8.37 -13.77
C GLY A 40 -15.64 -9.83 -13.29
N ALA A 41 -14.91 -10.72 -13.98
CA ALA A 41 -14.82 -12.12 -13.57
C ALA A 41 -14.06 -12.26 -12.24
N VAL A 42 -14.58 -13.09 -11.33
CA VAL A 42 -13.89 -13.41 -10.07
C VAL A 42 -12.69 -14.30 -10.39
N ILE A 43 -11.49 -13.85 -10.05
CA ILE A 43 -10.23 -14.56 -10.30
C ILE A 43 -9.55 -15.07 -9.01
N ALA A 44 -9.83 -14.45 -7.87
CA ALA A 44 -9.35 -14.89 -6.58
C ALA A 44 -10.35 -14.56 -5.45
N GLN A 45 -10.18 -15.22 -4.32
CA GLN A 45 -10.83 -14.89 -3.06
C GLN A 45 -9.77 -14.45 -2.06
N GLY A 46 -10.12 -13.46 -1.21
CA GLY A 46 -9.24 -12.93 -0.19
C GLY A 46 -9.82 -13.11 1.21
N ALA A 47 -8.95 -13.33 2.17
CA ALA A 47 -9.25 -13.31 3.59
C ALA A 47 -8.31 -12.31 4.28
N LEU A 48 -8.89 -11.36 5.00
CA LEU A 48 -8.18 -10.42 5.84
C LEU A 48 -8.51 -10.75 7.29
N GLN A 49 -7.48 -10.99 8.08
CA GLN A 49 -7.57 -11.12 9.53
C GLN A 49 -6.70 -10.05 10.19
N GLN A 50 -7.26 -9.32 11.12
CA GLN A 50 -6.57 -8.34 11.93
C GLN A 50 -6.81 -8.65 13.39
N VAL A 51 -5.77 -8.62 14.22
CA VAL A 51 -5.82 -8.91 15.65
C VAL A 51 -5.15 -7.79 16.42
N ALA A 52 -5.87 -7.24 17.39
CA ALA A 52 -5.35 -6.21 18.28
C ALA A 52 -4.72 -6.84 19.53
N HIS A 53 -3.51 -6.41 19.86
CA HIS A 53 -2.75 -6.74 21.07
C HIS A 53 -2.43 -5.43 21.82
N GLY A 54 -3.45 -4.83 22.41
CA GLY A 54 -3.34 -3.46 22.94
C GLY A 54 -3.17 -2.42 21.85
N THR A 55 -2.04 -1.74 21.82
CA THR A 55 -1.68 -0.78 20.76
C THR A 55 -0.93 -1.39 19.60
N ASP A 56 -0.54 -2.65 19.69
CA ASP A 56 0.18 -3.36 18.65
C ASP A 56 -0.82 -4.25 17.87
N MET A 57 -0.63 -4.37 16.58
CA MET A 57 -1.56 -5.00 15.66
C MET A 57 -0.84 -6.05 14.82
N SER A 58 -1.50 -7.17 14.58
CA SER A 58 -1.10 -8.14 13.56
C SER A 58 -2.17 -8.18 12.48
N LEU A 59 -1.76 -8.10 11.23
CA LEU A 59 -2.62 -8.17 10.05
C LEU A 59 -2.11 -9.30 9.16
N HIS A 60 -3.02 -10.16 8.71
CA HIS A 60 -2.73 -11.23 7.75
C HIS A 60 -3.75 -11.15 6.61
N LEU A 61 -3.25 -10.96 5.40
CA LEU A 61 -4.03 -10.82 4.18
C LEU A 61 -3.59 -11.89 3.18
N VAL A 62 -4.51 -12.74 2.77
CA VAL A 62 -4.23 -13.82 1.81
C VAL A 62 -5.22 -13.76 0.66
N TYR A 63 -4.72 -13.79 -0.57
CA TYR A 63 -5.52 -14.03 -1.78
C TYR A 63 -5.17 -15.39 -2.36
N THR A 64 -6.19 -16.20 -2.63
CA THR A 64 -6.06 -17.50 -3.30
C THR A 64 -6.72 -17.42 -4.67
N PHE A 65 -5.93 -17.59 -5.70
CA PHE A 65 -6.37 -17.55 -7.10
C PHE A 65 -6.89 -18.89 -7.56
N ARG A 66 -7.71 -18.88 -8.63
CA ARG A 66 -8.28 -20.12 -9.21
C ARG A 66 -7.25 -21.08 -9.76
N ASP A 67 -6.09 -20.58 -10.19
CA ASP A 67 -4.96 -21.39 -10.69
C ASP A 67 -4.04 -21.91 -9.57
N GLY A 68 -4.39 -21.67 -8.30
CA GLY A 68 -3.61 -22.05 -7.14
C GLY A 68 -2.51 -21.07 -6.77
N SER A 69 -2.38 -19.95 -7.49
CA SER A 69 -1.47 -18.86 -7.10
C SER A 69 -1.93 -18.23 -5.79
N VAL A 70 -0.97 -17.73 -5.01
CA VAL A 70 -1.22 -17.13 -3.69
C VAL A 70 -0.46 -15.81 -3.59
N ASP A 71 -1.15 -14.81 -3.03
CA ASP A 71 -0.59 -13.55 -2.54
C ASP A 71 -0.85 -13.52 -1.03
N ASP A 72 0.20 -13.47 -0.22
CA ASP A 72 0.17 -13.65 1.25
C ASP A 72 1.02 -12.56 1.89
N GLU A 73 0.39 -11.67 2.65
CA GLU A 73 1.05 -10.56 3.35
C GLU A 73 0.75 -10.62 4.84
N SER A 74 1.80 -10.58 5.65
CA SER A 74 1.73 -10.57 7.12
C SER A 74 2.45 -9.35 7.65
N THR A 75 1.70 -8.45 8.30
CA THR A 75 2.19 -7.17 8.77
C THR A 75 1.98 -7.04 10.28
N GLU A 76 2.99 -6.58 10.99
CA GLU A 76 2.85 -6.13 12.38
C GLU A 76 3.15 -4.63 12.47
N PHE A 77 2.34 -3.92 13.22
CA PHE A 77 2.49 -2.48 13.38
C PHE A 77 2.00 -1.99 14.74
N SER A 78 2.47 -0.82 15.14
CA SER A 78 2.00 -0.10 16.32
C SER A 78 1.12 1.08 15.91
N GLN A 79 0.10 1.39 16.74
CA GLN A 79 -0.79 2.54 16.60
C GLN A 79 -0.72 3.46 17.83
N ARG A 80 0.47 3.69 18.39
CA ARG A 80 0.70 4.58 19.56
C ARG A 80 0.81 6.02 19.10
N GLY A 81 -0.33 6.72 18.94
CA GLY A 81 -0.40 8.10 18.48
C GLY A 81 -0.16 8.25 16.97
N VAL A 82 0.77 7.50 16.40
CA VAL A 82 1.04 7.38 14.96
C VAL A 82 1.17 5.92 14.56
N PHE A 83 0.94 5.63 13.28
CA PHE A 83 1.18 4.28 12.76
C PHE A 83 2.67 4.08 12.47
N ARG A 84 3.22 2.96 12.96
CA ARG A 84 4.60 2.56 12.69
C ARG A 84 4.65 1.08 12.35
N LEU A 85 5.27 0.76 11.24
CA LEU A 85 5.57 -0.61 10.88
C LEU A 85 6.53 -1.20 11.92
N VAL A 86 6.32 -2.44 12.30
CA VAL A 86 7.25 -3.24 13.12
C VAL A 86 7.96 -4.24 12.23
N ARG A 87 7.20 -5.00 11.46
CA ARG A 87 7.69 -5.92 10.43
C ARG A 87 6.63 -6.18 9.38
N ASP A 88 7.08 -6.55 8.19
CA ASP A 88 6.25 -7.01 7.11
C ASP A 88 6.88 -8.21 6.41
N ARG A 89 6.04 -9.08 5.87
CA ARG A 89 6.45 -10.12 4.93
C ARG A 89 5.39 -10.28 3.87
N HIS A 90 5.79 -10.14 2.62
CA HIS A 90 4.94 -10.29 1.46
C HIS A 90 5.45 -11.39 0.52
N VAL A 91 4.60 -12.37 0.22
CA VAL A 91 4.90 -13.52 -0.62
C VAL A 91 3.90 -13.60 -1.77
N GLN A 92 4.39 -13.54 -3.01
CA GLN A 92 3.59 -13.85 -4.20
C GLN A 92 4.19 -15.05 -4.91
N LYS A 93 3.37 -16.08 -5.16
CA LYS A 93 3.80 -17.33 -5.81
C LYS A 93 2.72 -17.90 -6.72
N GLY A 94 3.12 -18.69 -7.71
CA GLY A 94 2.25 -19.33 -8.67
C GLY A 94 2.25 -18.65 -10.03
N SER A 95 1.49 -19.21 -10.98
CA SER A 95 1.52 -18.84 -12.39
C SER A 95 0.89 -17.48 -12.71
N TYR A 96 0.02 -16.97 -11.82
CA TYR A 96 -0.56 -15.63 -11.95
C TYR A 96 0.51 -14.53 -11.84
N PHE A 97 1.56 -14.75 -11.05
CA PHE A 97 2.61 -13.77 -10.80
C PHE A 97 3.80 -14.01 -11.72
N PHE A 98 3.98 -13.16 -12.73
CA PHE A 98 5.11 -13.26 -13.66
C PHE A 98 6.48 -13.20 -12.95
N ARG A 99 6.56 -12.50 -11.85
CA ARG A 99 7.75 -12.40 -10.99
C ARG A 99 7.35 -12.68 -9.56
N PRO A 100 7.47 -13.94 -9.10
CA PRO A 100 7.25 -14.28 -7.70
C PRO A 100 8.15 -13.45 -6.79
N ILE A 101 7.61 -13.07 -5.63
CA ILE A 101 8.35 -12.35 -4.58
C ILE A 101 8.23 -13.09 -3.25
N ASP A 102 9.24 -12.99 -2.42
CA ASP A 102 9.21 -13.30 -0.99
C ASP A 102 10.17 -12.31 -0.32
N VAL A 103 9.59 -11.26 0.23
CA VAL A 103 10.32 -10.14 0.83
C VAL A 103 9.84 -9.97 2.26
N SER A 104 10.77 -9.73 3.17
CA SER A 104 10.44 -9.35 4.55
C SER A 104 11.31 -8.21 5.03
N GLU A 105 10.72 -7.33 5.83
CA GLU A 105 11.35 -6.18 6.46
C GLU A 105 11.18 -6.24 7.97
N GLU A 106 12.28 -6.02 8.70
CA GLU A 106 12.32 -5.91 10.16
C GLU A 106 12.82 -4.52 10.55
N MET A 107 11.94 -3.68 11.07
CA MET A 107 12.25 -2.27 11.34
C MET A 107 13.29 -2.08 12.43
N ALA A 108 13.26 -2.91 13.48
CA ALA A 108 14.17 -2.77 14.63
C ALA A 108 15.62 -3.02 14.26
N THR A 109 15.87 -3.90 13.29
CA THR A 109 17.22 -4.32 12.87
C THR A 109 17.65 -3.70 11.55
N GLY A 110 16.72 -3.11 10.80
CA GLY A 110 16.94 -2.63 9.44
C GLY A 110 17.25 -3.76 8.46
N ILE A 111 16.85 -4.99 8.78
CA ILE A 111 17.08 -6.15 7.95
C ILE A 111 15.96 -6.29 6.92
N VAL A 112 16.35 -6.35 5.65
CA VAL A 112 15.49 -6.74 4.53
C VAL A 112 15.97 -8.08 4.00
N THR A 113 15.08 -9.07 3.95
CA THR A 113 15.39 -10.38 3.37
C THR A 113 14.57 -10.58 2.11
N ILE A 114 15.23 -10.86 1.01
CA ILE A 114 14.62 -11.16 -0.29
C ILE A 114 14.96 -12.61 -0.61
N ARG A 115 13.95 -13.45 -0.85
CA ARG A 115 14.15 -14.85 -1.28
C ARG A 115 13.82 -14.98 -2.76
N ASP A 116 14.70 -15.67 -3.47
CA ASP A 116 14.45 -16.02 -4.86
C ASP A 116 13.53 -17.26 -4.98
N LYS A 117 13.15 -17.59 -6.22
CA LYS A 117 12.29 -18.75 -6.53
C LYS A 117 12.89 -20.10 -6.07
N ASP A 118 14.20 -20.18 -5.86
CA ASP A 118 14.92 -21.38 -5.43
C ASP A 118 15.10 -21.40 -3.90
N GLY A 119 14.52 -20.40 -3.19
CA GLY A 119 14.56 -20.27 -1.73
C GLY A 119 15.87 -19.68 -1.19
N ARG A 120 16.79 -19.23 -2.06
CA ARG A 120 18.02 -18.57 -1.61
C ARG A 120 17.69 -17.18 -1.09
N ALA A 121 18.13 -16.89 0.13
CA ALA A 121 17.92 -15.61 0.79
C ALA A 121 19.10 -14.67 0.53
N GLU A 122 18.80 -13.45 0.09
CA GLU A 122 19.71 -12.30 0.13
C GLU A 122 19.27 -11.40 1.27
N THR A 123 20.19 -11.07 2.18
CA THR A 123 19.91 -10.19 3.32
C THR A 123 20.63 -8.87 3.10
N ILE A 124 19.90 -7.79 3.24
CA ILE A 124 20.38 -6.41 3.08
C ILE A 124 20.16 -5.69 4.41
N HIS A 125 21.20 -5.04 4.92
CA HIS A 125 21.07 -4.10 6.04
C HIS A 125 20.84 -2.70 5.47
N SER A 126 19.74 -2.08 5.83
CA SER A 126 19.34 -0.76 5.35
C SER A 126 18.79 0.08 6.49
N GLN A 127 19.07 1.38 6.46
CA GLN A 127 18.35 2.31 7.31
C GLN A 127 16.93 2.50 6.74
N LEU A 128 15.96 1.77 7.29
CA LEU A 128 14.57 1.85 6.90
C LEU A 128 13.95 3.14 7.46
N PRO A 129 13.22 3.91 6.65
CA PRO A 129 12.58 5.14 7.11
C PRO A 129 11.40 4.84 8.04
N GLU A 130 11.19 5.69 9.04
CA GLU A 130 10.11 5.53 10.03
C GLU A 130 8.70 5.59 9.44
N ASP A 131 8.55 6.20 8.25
CA ASP A 131 7.32 6.27 7.48
C ASP A 131 7.15 5.11 6.48
N LEU A 132 7.90 4.00 6.65
CA LEU A 132 7.74 2.81 5.81
C LEU A 132 6.34 2.21 6.00
N ALA A 133 5.65 1.96 4.88
CA ALA A 133 4.22 1.63 4.86
C ALA A 133 3.88 0.33 4.12
N ASN A 134 4.86 -0.58 3.98
CA ASN A 134 4.58 -1.93 3.48
C ASN A 134 3.52 -2.59 4.37
N GLY A 135 2.49 -3.19 3.76
CA GLY A 135 1.34 -3.76 4.46
C GLY A 135 0.40 -2.75 5.15
N LEU A 136 0.77 -1.45 5.27
CA LEU A 136 0.01 -0.46 6.01
C LEU A 136 -0.86 0.46 5.17
N LEU A 137 -0.76 0.45 3.85
CA LEU A 137 -1.42 1.46 2.99
C LEU A 137 -2.93 1.57 3.24
N GLY A 138 -3.62 0.45 3.38
CA GLY A 138 -5.04 0.44 3.71
C GLY A 138 -5.35 1.09 5.05
N THR A 139 -4.60 0.74 6.09
CA THR A 139 -4.72 1.30 7.45
C THR A 139 -4.48 2.81 7.48
N LEU A 140 -3.45 3.28 6.77
CA LEU A 140 -3.15 4.72 6.68
C LEU A 140 -4.27 5.48 5.97
N LEU A 141 -4.81 4.93 4.87
CA LEU A 141 -5.90 5.55 4.13
C LEU A 141 -7.21 5.59 4.93
N LEU A 142 -7.49 4.58 5.77
CA LEU A 142 -8.62 4.61 6.73
C LEU A 142 -8.49 5.75 7.75
N ASN A 143 -7.29 6.27 7.96
CA ASN A 143 -7.00 7.38 8.87
C ASN A 143 -6.76 8.72 8.16
N ALA A 144 -6.74 8.74 6.83
CA ALA A 144 -6.66 9.96 6.05
C ALA A 144 -7.98 10.75 6.17
N LYS A 145 -7.89 12.08 6.09
CA LYS A 145 -9.08 12.96 6.12
C LYS A 145 -9.57 13.17 4.69
N GLU A 146 -10.88 13.05 4.47
CA GLU A 146 -11.51 13.47 3.22
C GLU A 146 -11.16 14.93 2.90
N GLY A 147 -10.80 15.19 1.63
CA GLY A 147 -10.37 16.54 1.22
C GLY A 147 -9.15 17.09 1.97
N GLY A 148 -8.50 16.25 2.79
CA GLY A 148 -7.27 16.62 3.48
C GLY A 148 -6.09 16.82 2.54
N PRO A 149 -4.96 17.33 3.05
CA PRO A 149 -3.77 17.51 2.25
C PRO A 149 -3.23 16.17 1.75
N ALA A 150 -2.59 16.20 0.58
CA ALA A 150 -1.82 15.06 0.10
C ALA A 150 -0.72 14.71 1.10
N PHE A 151 -0.51 13.41 1.33
CA PHE A 151 0.59 12.93 2.15
C PHE A 151 1.42 11.89 1.42
N ARG A 152 2.62 11.65 1.91
CA ARG A 152 3.58 10.72 1.32
C ARG A 152 4.07 9.75 2.37
N VAL A 153 4.36 8.53 1.93
CA VAL A 153 5.00 7.50 2.75
C VAL A 153 6.11 6.84 1.96
N SER A 154 7.04 6.23 2.66
CA SER A 154 8.04 5.35 2.07
C SER A 154 7.44 3.97 1.80
N TYR A 155 7.88 3.34 0.74
CA TYR A 155 7.53 1.98 0.38
C TYR A 155 8.76 1.24 -0.15
N LEU A 156 9.02 0.06 0.36
CA LEU A 156 10.07 -0.80 -0.15
C LEU A 156 9.51 -1.63 -1.29
N ALA A 157 9.84 -1.25 -2.52
CA ALA A 157 9.42 -2.02 -3.69
C ALA A 157 10.11 -3.39 -3.71
N PRO A 158 9.38 -4.49 -3.97
CA PRO A 158 9.91 -5.86 -3.95
C PRO A 158 10.67 -6.16 -5.24
N VAL A 159 11.74 -5.42 -5.47
CA VAL A 159 12.68 -5.62 -6.59
C VAL A 159 14.03 -6.09 -6.06
N ARG A 160 14.82 -6.73 -6.93
CA ARG A 160 16.17 -7.17 -6.57
C ARG A 160 16.94 -6.03 -5.89
N LYS A 161 17.52 -6.30 -4.72
CA LYS A 161 18.19 -5.36 -3.80
C LYS A 161 17.28 -4.37 -3.06
N GLY A 162 15.97 -4.56 -3.08
CA GLY A 162 15.03 -3.66 -2.44
C GLY A 162 15.20 -2.20 -2.92
N ARG A 163 14.14 -1.49 -3.19
CA ARG A 163 14.23 -0.08 -3.57
C ARG A 163 13.20 0.74 -2.81
N LEU A 164 13.66 1.70 -2.04
CA LEU A 164 12.77 2.68 -1.43
C LEU A 164 12.24 3.63 -2.51
N VAL A 165 10.92 3.78 -2.53
CA VAL A 165 10.18 4.73 -3.35
C VAL A 165 9.25 5.53 -2.43
N LYS A 166 8.78 6.70 -2.88
CA LYS A 166 7.71 7.41 -2.20
C LYS A 166 6.38 7.10 -2.90
N LEU A 167 5.35 6.86 -2.08
CA LEU A 167 3.98 6.79 -2.52
C LEU A 167 3.27 8.08 -2.11
N ALA A 168 2.70 8.79 -3.08
CA ALA A 168 1.86 9.96 -2.82
C ALA A 168 0.39 9.53 -2.79
N MET A 169 -0.33 9.94 -1.76
CA MET A 169 -1.76 9.69 -1.57
C MET A 169 -2.52 11.01 -1.67
N THR A 170 -3.48 11.06 -2.57
CA THR A 170 -4.29 12.25 -2.86
C THR A 170 -5.77 11.89 -2.91
N SER A 171 -6.62 12.83 -2.56
CA SER A 171 -8.06 12.72 -2.83
C SER A 171 -8.32 12.67 -4.34
N ASP A 172 -9.18 11.76 -4.79
CA ASP A 172 -9.56 11.56 -6.21
C ASP A 172 -11.10 11.62 -6.38
N GLY A 173 -11.81 12.30 -5.47
CA GLY A 173 -13.26 12.46 -5.51
C GLY A 173 -14.01 11.40 -4.72
N ALA A 174 -15.23 11.10 -5.15
CA ALA A 174 -16.12 10.13 -4.52
C ALA A 174 -16.85 9.30 -5.58
N GLY A 175 -17.31 8.12 -5.19
CA GLY A 175 -18.04 7.21 -6.06
C GLY A 175 -19.13 6.44 -5.32
N ASP A 176 -20.23 6.20 -6.03
CA ASP A 176 -21.36 5.45 -5.49
C ASP A 176 -21.17 3.95 -5.72
N PHE A 177 -21.67 3.16 -4.79
CA PHE A 177 -21.71 1.71 -4.85
C PHE A 177 -22.91 1.18 -4.07
N ARG A 178 -23.15 -0.14 -4.11
CA ARG A 178 -24.16 -0.80 -3.29
C ARG A 178 -23.50 -1.76 -2.31
N MET A 179 -23.99 -1.74 -1.07
CA MET A 179 -23.64 -2.69 -0.02
C MET A 179 -24.93 -3.22 0.60
N ALA A 180 -25.12 -4.53 0.63
CA ALA A 180 -26.36 -5.17 1.07
C ALA A 180 -27.62 -4.57 0.40
N GLY A 181 -27.54 -4.24 -0.89
CA GLY A 181 -28.61 -3.64 -1.67
C GLY A 181 -28.81 -2.12 -1.48
N MET A 182 -28.23 -1.51 -0.46
CA MET A 182 -28.33 -0.08 -0.19
C MET A 182 -27.28 0.71 -0.97
N LYS A 183 -27.69 1.85 -1.53
CA LYS A 183 -26.77 2.80 -2.14
C LYS A 183 -25.92 3.48 -1.05
N LYS A 184 -24.63 3.52 -1.26
CA LYS A 184 -23.63 4.19 -0.42
C LYS A 184 -22.66 4.97 -1.29
N THR A 185 -21.99 5.95 -0.70
CA THR A 185 -20.92 6.72 -1.34
C THR A 185 -19.62 6.45 -0.60
N ALA A 186 -18.55 6.24 -1.34
CA ALA A 186 -17.19 6.10 -0.81
C ALA A 186 -16.33 7.26 -1.32
N HIS A 187 -15.46 7.78 -0.47
CA HIS A 187 -14.38 8.65 -0.87
C HIS A 187 -13.30 7.86 -1.59
N ILE A 188 -12.71 8.45 -2.63
CA ILE A 188 -11.69 7.80 -3.46
C ILE A 188 -10.34 8.46 -3.19
N PHE A 189 -9.36 7.66 -2.83
CA PHE A 189 -7.96 8.07 -2.78
C PHE A 189 -7.21 7.50 -3.98
N ARG A 190 -6.28 8.27 -4.50
CA ARG A 190 -5.29 7.84 -5.49
C ARG A 190 -3.94 7.66 -4.82
N VAL A 191 -3.35 6.50 -5.00
CA VAL A 191 -1.98 6.17 -4.57
C VAL A 191 -1.10 6.09 -5.79
N LYS A 192 -0.06 6.92 -5.84
CA LYS A 192 0.85 7.04 -6.97
C LYS A 192 2.30 6.86 -6.53
N ALA A 193 3.03 5.99 -7.22
CA ALA A 193 4.46 5.84 -7.00
C ALA A 193 5.22 7.03 -7.62
N GLU A 194 6.01 7.72 -6.79
CA GLU A 194 6.90 8.79 -7.21
C GLU A 194 8.28 8.17 -7.55
N LEU A 195 8.50 7.92 -8.84
CA LEU A 195 9.78 7.45 -9.35
C LEU A 195 10.62 8.67 -9.68
N GLY A 196 11.69 8.93 -8.91
CA GLY A 196 12.53 10.12 -9.12
C GLY A 196 13.25 10.15 -10.48
N GLY A 197 13.27 11.32 -11.13
CA GLY A 197 14.15 11.73 -12.23
C GLY A 197 14.36 10.71 -13.37
N ILE A 198 15.62 10.40 -13.67
CA ILE A 198 16.06 9.51 -14.76
C ILE A 198 15.41 8.12 -14.69
N THR A 199 15.16 7.61 -13.48
CA THR A 199 14.50 6.32 -13.25
C THR A 199 13.05 6.31 -13.76
N SER A 200 12.37 7.43 -13.68
CA SER A 200 10.99 7.58 -14.16
C SER A 200 10.93 7.46 -15.69
N MET A 201 11.90 8.05 -16.41
CA MET A 201 11.97 7.94 -17.87
C MET A 201 12.29 6.52 -18.33
N VAL A 202 13.26 5.85 -17.69
CA VAL A 202 13.64 4.46 -18.01
C VAL A 202 12.50 3.48 -17.70
N ALA A 203 11.82 3.63 -16.56
CA ALA A 203 10.68 2.80 -16.19
C ALA A 203 9.50 3.00 -17.15
N SER A 204 9.25 4.24 -17.59
CA SER A 204 8.20 4.55 -18.57
C SER A 204 8.51 3.97 -19.95
N ALA A 205 9.74 4.08 -20.41
CA ALA A 205 10.19 3.54 -21.69
C ALA A 205 10.16 2.00 -21.74
N ALA A 206 10.36 1.36 -20.58
CA ALA A 206 10.33 -0.10 -20.44
C ALA A 206 8.93 -0.66 -20.13
N GLY A 207 7.87 0.17 -20.07
CA GLY A 207 6.51 -0.25 -19.67
C GLY A 207 6.41 -0.72 -18.21
N MET A 208 7.42 -0.41 -17.38
CA MET A 208 7.52 -0.86 -15.98
C MET A 208 7.03 0.21 -14.98
N ARG A 209 6.32 1.23 -15.42
CA ARG A 209 5.73 2.20 -14.52
C ARG A 209 4.48 1.58 -13.89
N PRO A 210 4.41 1.47 -12.56
CA PRO A 210 3.19 1.01 -11.90
C PRO A 210 2.01 1.90 -12.26
N ALA A 211 0.85 1.30 -12.51
CA ALA A 211 -0.38 2.07 -12.64
C ALA A 211 -0.74 2.70 -11.29
N ASP A 212 -1.42 3.85 -11.34
CA ASP A 212 -1.97 4.44 -10.13
C ASP A 212 -3.00 3.49 -9.51
N THR A 213 -2.97 3.34 -8.19
CA THR A 213 -3.96 2.56 -7.45
C THR A 213 -5.04 3.50 -6.90
N ARG A 214 -6.31 3.14 -7.05
CA ARG A 214 -7.43 3.83 -6.42
C ARG A 214 -7.99 3.01 -5.28
N VAL A 215 -8.37 3.69 -4.19
CA VAL A 215 -8.89 3.06 -2.97
C VAL A 215 -10.17 3.76 -2.56
N TRP A 216 -11.25 3.00 -2.39
CA TRP A 216 -12.57 3.49 -1.97
C TRP A 216 -12.76 3.24 -0.48
N ILE A 217 -13.04 4.31 0.25
CA ILE A 217 -13.25 4.28 1.70
C ILE A 217 -14.60 4.90 2.02
N VAL A 218 -15.44 4.15 2.72
CA VAL A 218 -16.65 4.68 3.37
C VAL A 218 -16.22 5.35 4.66
N GLU A 219 -16.53 6.62 4.80
CA GLU A 219 -16.24 7.38 6.00
C GLU A 219 -17.27 7.16 7.10
N GLY A 220 -16.94 7.53 8.32
CA GLY A 220 -17.75 7.43 9.52
C GLY A 220 -16.90 7.25 10.77
N ASP A 221 -17.56 6.92 11.88
CA ASP A 221 -16.87 6.62 13.14
C ASP A 221 -15.95 5.39 13.03
N SER A 222 -16.30 4.47 12.14
CA SER A 222 -15.50 3.29 11.77
C SER A 222 -15.35 3.26 10.26
N PRO A 223 -14.34 3.94 9.69
CA PRO A 223 -14.13 3.96 8.25
C PRO A 223 -13.88 2.56 7.70
N GLU A 224 -14.36 2.29 6.50
CA GLU A 224 -14.24 0.97 5.88
C GLU A 224 -13.70 1.06 4.45
N LEU A 225 -12.63 0.31 4.20
CA LEU A 225 -12.11 0.11 2.86
C LEU A 225 -12.98 -0.93 2.14
N VAL A 226 -13.61 -0.51 1.03
CA VAL A 226 -14.59 -1.33 0.31
C VAL A 226 -14.11 -1.77 -1.07
N ARG A 227 -13.13 -1.05 -1.67
CA ARG A 227 -12.55 -1.42 -2.97
C ARG A 227 -11.12 -0.89 -3.10
N ILE A 228 -10.26 -1.69 -3.73
CA ILE A 228 -8.97 -1.28 -4.28
C ILE A 228 -9.00 -1.60 -5.77
N GLN A 229 -8.57 -0.67 -6.62
CA GLN A 229 -8.37 -0.91 -8.04
C GLN A 229 -6.93 -0.57 -8.40
N GLY A 230 -6.21 -1.54 -8.91
CA GLY A 230 -4.79 -1.39 -9.25
C GLY A 230 -4.18 -2.68 -9.78
N GLN A 231 -2.86 -2.69 -9.87
CA GLN A 231 -2.08 -3.87 -10.21
C GLN A 231 -1.60 -4.56 -8.93
N MET A 232 -1.73 -5.87 -8.85
CA MET A 232 -1.18 -6.65 -7.71
C MET A 232 0.34 -6.84 -7.82
N TYR A 233 0.90 -6.66 -9.00
CA TYR A 233 2.36 -6.65 -9.25
C TYR A 233 2.67 -5.74 -10.44
N VAL A 234 3.90 -5.23 -10.51
CA VAL A 234 4.32 -4.30 -11.57
C VAL A 234 4.23 -4.96 -12.95
N GLY A 235 3.45 -4.34 -13.85
CA GLY A 235 3.17 -4.86 -15.19
C GLY A 235 2.09 -5.93 -15.24
N GLY A 236 1.43 -6.25 -14.10
CA GLY A 236 0.27 -7.12 -14.05
C GLY A 236 -1.00 -6.46 -14.61
N PRO A 237 -2.07 -7.22 -14.81
CA PRO A 237 -3.35 -6.67 -15.20
C PRO A 237 -3.94 -5.79 -14.09
N LEU A 238 -4.80 -4.84 -14.48
CA LEU A 238 -5.63 -4.14 -13.51
C LEU A 238 -6.67 -5.11 -12.94
N VAL A 239 -6.86 -5.03 -11.64
CA VAL A 239 -7.88 -5.80 -10.93
C VAL A 239 -8.64 -4.89 -9.96
N SER A 240 -9.82 -5.34 -9.57
CA SER A 240 -10.56 -4.75 -8.45
C SER A 240 -10.61 -5.76 -7.31
N ILE A 241 -10.15 -5.36 -6.14
CA ILE A 241 -10.27 -6.09 -4.88
C ILE A 241 -11.43 -5.44 -4.12
N GLU A 242 -12.47 -6.20 -3.83
CA GLU A 242 -13.71 -5.68 -3.28
C GLU A 242 -14.08 -6.41 -1.99
N LEU A 243 -14.62 -5.68 -1.03
CA LEU A 243 -15.25 -6.28 0.14
C LEU A 243 -16.43 -7.15 -0.31
N ALA A 244 -16.52 -8.38 0.16
CA ALA A 244 -17.62 -9.27 -0.20
C ALA A 244 -18.98 -8.66 0.15
N GLY A 245 -19.96 -8.79 -0.74
CA GLY A 245 -21.28 -8.19 -0.58
C GLY A 245 -21.40 -6.74 -1.07
N THR A 246 -20.34 -6.17 -1.65
CA THR A 246 -20.40 -4.89 -2.36
C THR A 246 -20.62 -5.09 -3.86
N THR A 247 -21.24 -4.10 -4.51
CA THR A 247 -21.43 -4.06 -5.96
C THR A 247 -21.15 -2.65 -6.46
N PHE A 248 -20.21 -2.53 -7.39
CA PHE A 248 -19.85 -1.28 -8.04
C PHE A 248 -20.45 -1.28 -9.45
N SER A 249 -20.99 -0.13 -9.88
CA SER A 249 -21.36 0.07 -11.28
C SER A 249 -20.09 0.16 -12.13
N PRO A 250 -20.13 -0.32 -13.37
CA PRO A 250 -19.03 -0.21 -14.33
C PRO A 250 -18.61 1.23 -14.57
#